data_a6e391d0f22b0314dc51fdc36951fbc0
#
_entry.id   a6e391d0f22b0314dc51fdc36951fbc0
#
_cell.length_a   1.000
_cell.length_b   1.000
_cell.length_c   1.000
_cell.angle_alpha   90.00
_cell.angle_beta   90.00
_cell.angle_gamma   90.00
#
_symmetry.space_group_name_H-M   'P 1'
#
loop_
_entity.id
_entity.type
_entity.pdbx_description
1 polymer ?
#
loop_
_entity_poly.entity_id
_entity_poly.type
_entity_poly.pdbx_seq_one_letter_code
_entity_poly.pdbx_strand_id
1 'polypeptide(L)'
;MEIRPIRTDKDHRAALAEINTCWGASEGTEEGDRLDVLLALVDIYEAKRWPIDIDESFDPIDVLNYAIEELGHTQAELAELLDSRSRASEILSRRRALRVDMIHKISETWKIPADLLVRPYKIERAA
;
A
#
# COMPACT_ATOMS: atom_id res chain seq x y z
N MET A 1 -18.21 16.09 19.04
CA MET A 1 -18.04 16.35 17.61
C MET A 1 -18.94 15.44 16.79
N GLU A 2 -19.69 16.01 15.89
CA GLU A 2 -20.46 15.22 14.94
C GLU A 2 -19.56 14.62 13.88
N ILE A 3 -19.82 13.38 13.52
CA ILE A 3 -19.08 12.72 12.43
C ILE A 3 -19.66 13.19 11.10
N ARG A 4 -18.82 13.76 10.26
CA ARG A 4 -19.19 14.31 8.95
C ARG A 4 -18.27 13.73 7.88
N PRO A 5 -18.75 13.67 6.62
CA PRO A 5 -17.85 13.34 5.52
C PRO A 5 -16.67 14.32 5.46
N ILE A 6 -15.50 13.82 5.15
CA ILE A 6 -14.30 14.64 4.98
C ILE A 6 -14.27 15.13 3.55
N ARG A 7 -14.33 16.45 3.34
CA ARG A 7 -14.40 17.05 2.00
C ARG A 7 -13.25 18.00 1.69
N THR A 8 -12.59 18.51 2.73
CA THR A 8 -11.50 19.48 2.60
C THR A 8 -10.32 19.07 3.46
N ASP A 9 -9.15 19.67 3.19
CA ASP A 9 -7.95 19.42 4.00
C ASP A 9 -8.16 19.92 5.45
N LYS A 10 -8.99 20.92 5.64
CA LYS A 10 -9.37 21.39 6.97
C LYS A 10 -10.18 20.32 7.71
N ASP A 11 -11.16 19.71 7.05
CA ASP A 11 -11.94 18.59 7.62
C ASP A 11 -11.04 17.42 7.96
N HIS A 12 -10.06 17.13 7.10
CA HIS A 12 -9.09 16.07 7.31
C HIS A 12 -8.25 16.31 8.57
N ARG A 13 -7.75 17.53 8.74
CA ARG A 13 -6.99 17.89 9.95
C ARG A 13 -7.84 17.78 11.21
N ALA A 14 -9.09 18.21 11.14
CA ALA A 14 -10.01 18.10 12.27
C ALA A 14 -10.29 16.63 12.62
N ALA A 15 -10.45 15.77 11.62
CA ALA A 15 -10.66 14.34 11.84
C ALA A 15 -9.42 13.68 12.46
N LEU A 16 -8.23 14.04 12.01
CA LEU A 16 -6.98 13.52 12.59
C LEU A 16 -6.82 13.92 14.05
N ALA A 17 -7.18 15.15 14.39
CA ALA A 17 -7.16 15.63 15.78
C ALA A 17 -8.13 14.83 16.65
N GLU A 18 -9.34 14.55 16.14
CA GLU A 18 -10.33 13.76 16.85
C GLU A 18 -9.88 12.29 17.01
N ILE A 19 -9.28 11.70 15.98
CA ILE A 19 -8.69 10.37 16.05
C ILE A 19 -7.66 10.31 17.17
N ASN A 20 -6.83 11.33 17.27
CA ASN A 20 -5.80 11.41 18.31
C ASN A 20 -6.40 11.39 19.72
N THR A 21 -7.58 12.03 19.93
CA THR A 21 -8.26 12.02 21.23
C THR A 21 -8.90 10.66 21.54
N CYS A 22 -9.31 9.91 20.54
CA CYS A 22 -9.94 8.59 20.69
C CYS A 22 -8.96 7.43 20.61
N TRP A 23 -7.69 7.71 20.33
CA TRP A 23 -6.68 6.68 20.11
C TRP A 23 -6.55 5.77 21.32
N GLY A 24 -6.58 4.47 21.07
CA GLY A 24 -6.50 3.47 22.13
C GLY A 24 -7.85 3.11 22.77
N ALA A 25 -8.95 3.66 22.27
CA ALA A 25 -10.28 3.32 22.76
C ALA A 25 -10.59 1.84 22.51
N SER A 26 -11.25 1.20 23.48
CA SER A 26 -11.60 -0.23 23.41
C SER A 26 -12.69 -0.50 22.38
N GLU A 27 -12.61 -1.63 21.72
CA GLU A 27 -13.67 -2.09 20.81
C GLU A 27 -15.01 -2.20 21.54
N GLY A 28 -16.10 -1.87 20.85
CA GLY A 28 -17.44 -1.97 21.38
C GLY A 28 -17.87 -0.79 22.25
N THR A 29 -17.00 0.18 22.49
CA THR A 29 -17.35 1.42 23.19
C THR A 29 -17.76 2.49 22.19
N GLU A 30 -18.48 3.54 22.65
CA GLU A 30 -18.83 4.67 21.79
C GLU A 30 -17.59 5.34 21.19
N GLU A 31 -16.52 5.48 21.99
CA GLU A 31 -15.27 6.06 21.53
C GLU A 31 -14.56 5.16 20.52
N GLY A 32 -14.60 3.84 20.73
CA GLY A 32 -14.04 2.86 19.80
C GLY A 32 -14.78 2.86 18.47
N ASP A 33 -16.10 2.92 18.50
CA ASP A 33 -16.92 3.01 17.29
C ASP A 33 -16.64 4.30 16.53
N ARG A 34 -16.52 5.42 17.24
CA ARG A 34 -16.17 6.71 16.66
C ARG A 34 -14.81 6.66 15.98
N LEU A 35 -13.83 6.06 16.64
CA LEU A 35 -12.49 5.89 16.09
C LEU A 35 -12.53 5.08 14.78
N ASP A 36 -13.26 3.98 14.76
CA ASP A 36 -13.38 3.12 13.58
C ASP A 36 -14.00 3.86 12.39
N VAL A 37 -15.06 4.63 12.62
CA VAL A 37 -15.71 5.43 11.59
C VAL A 37 -14.78 6.53 11.07
N LEU A 38 -14.11 7.24 11.97
CA LEU A 38 -13.16 8.30 11.60
C LEU A 38 -12.01 7.76 10.76
N LEU A 39 -11.45 6.60 11.12
CA LEU A 39 -10.39 5.97 10.36
C LEU A 39 -10.85 5.60 8.95
N ALA A 40 -12.07 5.07 8.83
CA ALA A 40 -12.64 4.73 7.52
C ALA A 40 -12.83 5.98 6.64
N LEU A 41 -13.34 7.07 7.21
CA LEU A 41 -13.55 8.33 6.48
C LEU A 41 -12.22 8.95 6.05
N VAL A 42 -11.21 8.92 6.91
CA VAL A 42 -9.87 9.42 6.59
C VAL A 42 -9.26 8.62 5.44
N ASP A 43 -9.38 7.29 5.48
CA ASP A 43 -8.88 6.41 4.42
C ASP A 43 -9.50 6.76 3.06
N ILE A 44 -10.83 6.95 3.03
CA ILE A 44 -11.54 7.30 1.79
C ILE A 44 -11.07 8.65 1.26
N TYR A 45 -10.93 9.64 2.13
CA TYR A 45 -10.49 10.98 1.72
C TYR A 45 -9.04 10.96 1.21
N GLU A 46 -8.14 10.31 1.93
CA GLU A 46 -6.73 10.24 1.55
C GLU A 46 -6.54 9.53 0.21
N ALA A 47 -7.30 8.46 -0.04
CA ALA A 47 -7.25 7.74 -1.31
C ALA A 47 -7.68 8.61 -2.49
N LYS A 48 -8.62 9.54 -2.29
CA LYS A 48 -9.07 10.48 -3.33
C LYS A 48 -8.17 11.70 -3.46
N ARG A 49 -7.66 12.21 -2.35
CA ARG A 49 -6.85 13.44 -2.32
C ARG A 49 -5.42 13.22 -2.77
N TRP A 50 -4.86 12.10 -2.35
CA TRP A 50 -3.49 11.70 -2.69
C TRP A 50 -3.51 10.28 -3.24
N PRO A 51 -4.08 10.07 -4.45
CA PRO A 51 -4.09 8.74 -5.03
C PRO A 51 -2.66 8.26 -5.25
N ILE A 52 -2.46 6.95 -5.08
CA ILE A 52 -1.21 6.35 -5.50
C ILE A 52 -1.19 6.48 -7.01
N ASP A 53 -0.27 7.29 -7.53
CA ASP A 53 -0.21 7.63 -8.95
C ASP A 53 0.48 6.52 -9.74
N ILE A 54 -0.15 5.35 -9.73
CA ILE A 54 0.27 4.21 -10.53
C ILE A 54 -0.59 4.22 -11.79
N ASP A 55 -0.04 4.72 -12.88
CA ASP A 55 -0.75 4.77 -14.13
C ASP A 55 -0.60 3.46 -14.92
N GLU A 56 -1.25 3.38 -16.07
CA GLU A 56 -1.24 2.19 -16.92
C GLU A 56 0.14 1.87 -17.50
N SER A 57 1.06 2.83 -17.50
CA SER A 57 2.42 2.62 -18.02
C SER A 57 3.30 1.85 -17.04
N PHE A 58 2.91 1.77 -15.76
CA PHE A 58 3.68 1.03 -14.77
C PHE A 58 3.52 -0.47 -15.00
N ASP A 59 4.65 -1.16 -15.16
CA ASP A 59 4.66 -2.60 -15.13
C ASP A 59 4.83 -3.10 -13.68
N PRO A 60 4.72 -4.41 -13.42
CA PRO A 60 4.86 -4.93 -12.05
C PRO A 60 6.17 -4.55 -11.36
N ILE A 61 7.27 -4.42 -12.09
CA ILE A 61 8.56 -4.06 -11.50
C ILE A 61 8.59 -2.59 -11.13
N ASP A 62 7.98 -1.72 -11.95
CA ASP A 62 7.80 -0.30 -11.60
C ASP A 62 7.01 -0.18 -10.30
N VAL A 63 5.97 -0.98 -10.12
CA VAL A 63 5.15 -1.00 -8.89
C VAL A 63 5.99 -1.40 -7.69
N LEU A 64 6.81 -2.44 -7.82
CA LEU A 64 7.69 -2.89 -6.72
C LEU A 64 8.73 -1.84 -6.37
N ASN A 65 9.35 -1.21 -7.36
CA ASN A 65 10.31 -0.14 -7.13
C ASN A 65 9.66 1.07 -6.48
N TYR A 66 8.44 1.41 -6.89
CA TYR A 66 7.66 2.46 -6.25
C TYR A 66 7.40 2.15 -4.76
N ALA A 67 7.04 0.92 -4.46
CA ALA A 67 6.82 0.49 -3.08
C ALA A 67 8.09 0.64 -2.23
N ILE A 68 9.25 0.36 -2.80
CA ILE A 68 10.53 0.48 -2.11
C ILE A 68 10.93 1.95 -1.95
N GLU A 69 10.82 2.74 -3.01
CA GLU A 69 11.28 4.14 -3.02
C GLU A 69 10.33 5.08 -2.30
N GLU A 70 9.00 4.88 -2.44
CA GLU A 70 8.00 5.84 -1.99
C GLU A 70 7.15 5.36 -0.81
N LEU A 71 6.93 4.05 -0.68
CA LEU A 71 6.05 3.50 0.36
C LEU A 71 6.80 2.95 1.58
N GLY A 72 8.11 3.10 1.63
CA GLY A 72 8.91 2.72 2.79
C GLY A 72 9.30 1.25 2.90
N HIS A 73 9.00 0.45 1.89
CA HIS A 73 9.45 -0.94 1.86
C HIS A 73 10.93 -1.03 1.44
N THR A 74 11.56 -2.17 1.69
CA THR A 74 12.96 -2.38 1.35
C THR A 74 13.15 -3.63 0.51
N GLN A 75 14.27 -3.69 -0.20
CA GLN A 75 14.65 -4.89 -0.94
C GLN A 75 14.86 -6.08 0.02
N ALA A 76 15.32 -5.83 1.23
CA ALA A 76 15.49 -6.87 2.24
C ALA A 76 14.15 -7.49 2.64
N GLU A 77 13.09 -6.67 2.77
CA GLU A 77 11.74 -7.16 3.02
C GLU A 77 11.24 -8.05 1.89
N LEU A 78 11.50 -7.64 0.64
CA LEU A 78 11.14 -8.45 -0.52
C LEU A 78 11.88 -9.78 -0.51
N ALA A 79 13.17 -9.77 -0.16
CA ALA A 79 13.97 -10.98 -0.05
C ALA A 79 13.40 -11.94 1.00
N GLU A 80 12.92 -11.43 2.12
CA GLU A 80 12.25 -12.24 3.14
C GLU A 80 10.97 -12.89 2.62
N LEU A 81 10.14 -12.13 1.90
CA LEU A 81 8.91 -12.64 1.30
C LEU A 81 9.17 -13.76 0.29
N LEU A 82 10.25 -13.65 -0.46
CA LEU A 82 10.60 -14.59 -1.52
C LEU A 82 11.57 -15.68 -1.05
N ASP A 83 12.00 -15.64 0.20
CA ASP A 83 12.99 -16.54 0.79
C ASP A 83 14.32 -16.58 0.01
N SER A 84 14.69 -15.48 -0.65
CA SER A 84 15.89 -15.43 -1.47
C SER A 84 16.31 -14.01 -1.82
N ARG A 85 17.50 -13.62 -1.42
CA ARG A 85 18.10 -12.33 -1.80
C ARG A 85 18.38 -12.28 -3.30
N SER A 86 18.88 -13.38 -3.85
CA SER A 86 19.18 -13.49 -5.28
C SER A 86 17.93 -13.31 -6.13
N ARG A 87 16.84 -13.98 -5.72
CA ARG A 87 15.58 -13.90 -6.45
C ARG A 87 14.98 -12.50 -6.40
N ALA A 88 15.01 -11.84 -5.24
CA ALA A 88 14.56 -10.46 -5.11
C ALA A 88 15.34 -9.53 -6.04
N SER A 89 16.67 -9.64 -6.05
CA SER A 89 17.55 -8.86 -6.92
C SER A 89 17.27 -9.13 -8.40
N GLU A 90 17.11 -10.38 -8.78
CA GLU A 90 16.82 -10.77 -10.18
C GLU A 90 15.47 -10.24 -10.64
N ILE A 91 14.46 -10.28 -9.78
CA ILE A 91 13.13 -9.75 -10.10
C ILE A 91 13.16 -8.24 -10.27
N LEU A 92 13.78 -7.51 -9.35
CA LEU A 92 13.87 -6.05 -9.43
C LEU A 92 14.71 -5.58 -10.62
N SER A 93 15.66 -6.38 -11.08
CA SER A 93 16.47 -6.07 -12.25
C SER A 93 15.88 -6.60 -13.56
N ARG A 94 14.67 -7.15 -13.53
CA ARG A 94 13.95 -7.68 -14.70
C ARG A 94 14.57 -8.92 -15.33
N ARG A 95 15.38 -9.65 -14.58
CA ARG A 95 16.01 -10.88 -15.05
C ARG A 95 15.18 -12.13 -14.80
N ARG A 96 14.20 -12.03 -13.93
CA ARG A 96 13.32 -13.13 -13.53
C ARG A 96 11.90 -12.65 -13.43
N ALA A 97 10.95 -13.42 -13.96
CA ALA A 97 9.54 -13.10 -13.90
C ALA A 97 8.96 -13.37 -12.51
N LEU A 98 7.97 -12.59 -12.13
CA LEU A 98 7.16 -12.87 -10.95
C LEU A 98 6.30 -14.09 -11.20
N ARG A 99 6.28 -15.02 -10.24
CA ARG A 99 5.37 -16.16 -10.26
C ARG A 99 4.11 -15.83 -9.46
N VAL A 100 3.06 -16.60 -9.70
CA VAL A 100 1.76 -16.38 -9.03
C VAL A 100 1.89 -16.44 -7.51
N ASP A 101 2.66 -17.38 -6.98
CA ASP A 101 2.89 -17.50 -5.53
C ASP A 101 3.58 -16.26 -4.95
N MET A 102 4.53 -15.69 -5.68
CA MET A 102 5.22 -14.44 -5.27
C MET A 102 4.26 -13.27 -5.30
N ILE A 103 3.46 -13.15 -6.35
CA ILE A 103 2.44 -12.09 -6.48
C ILE A 103 1.48 -12.15 -5.29
N HIS A 104 1.02 -13.33 -4.93
CA HIS A 104 0.12 -13.53 -3.80
C HIS A 104 0.75 -13.04 -2.49
N LYS A 105 1.98 -13.45 -2.20
CA LYS A 105 2.70 -13.05 -0.98
C LYS A 105 2.89 -11.54 -0.90
N ILE A 106 3.33 -10.93 -1.99
CA ILE A 106 3.56 -9.47 -2.05
C ILE A 106 2.24 -8.73 -1.87
N SER A 107 1.21 -9.13 -2.59
CA SER A 107 -0.10 -8.51 -2.52
C SER A 107 -0.67 -8.55 -1.11
N GLU A 108 -0.62 -9.70 -0.46
CA GLU A 108 -1.13 -9.87 0.90
C GLU A 108 -0.33 -9.08 1.94
N THR A 109 0.99 -9.08 1.83
CA THR A 109 1.87 -8.48 2.83
C THR A 109 2.02 -6.96 2.64
N TRP A 110 2.22 -6.52 1.41
CA TRP A 110 2.43 -5.09 1.10
C TRP A 110 1.15 -4.35 0.75
N LYS A 111 0.01 -5.05 0.72
CA LYS A 111 -1.30 -4.45 0.40
C LYS A 111 -1.34 -3.79 -0.96
N ILE A 112 -0.66 -4.40 -1.93
CA ILE A 112 -0.68 -3.96 -3.33
C ILE A 112 -1.73 -4.79 -4.07
N PRO A 113 -2.66 -4.18 -4.82
CA PRO A 113 -3.62 -4.94 -5.62
C PRO A 113 -2.93 -5.91 -6.56
N ALA A 114 -3.36 -7.17 -6.56
CA ALA A 114 -2.72 -8.22 -7.36
C ALA A 114 -2.78 -7.92 -8.87
N ASP A 115 -3.80 -7.21 -9.34
CA ASP A 115 -3.93 -6.84 -10.75
C ASP A 115 -2.79 -5.93 -11.22
N LEU A 116 -2.13 -5.19 -10.31
CA LEU A 116 -0.95 -4.39 -10.64
C LEU A 116 0.30 -5.23 -10.81
N LEU A 117 0.30 -6.44 -10.26
CA LEU A 117 1.46 -7.34 -10.27
C LEU A 117 1.37 -8.44 -11.34
N VAL A 118 0.21 -8.58 -11.99
CA VAL A 118 0.00 -9.61 -13.03
C VAL A 118 0.12 -9.06 -14.45
N ARG A 119 0.35 -7.78 -14.62
CA ARG A 119 0.49 -7.17 -15.96
C ARG A 119 1.68 -7.74 -16.68
N PRO A 120 1.58 -8.01 -17.99
CA PRO A 120 2.72 -8.46 -18.76
C PRO A 120 3.85 -7.43 -18.79
N TYR A 121 5.09 -7.91 -18.75
CA TYR A 121 6.25 -7.05 -18.89
C TYR A 121 7.41 -7.86 -19.48
N LYS A 122 8.37 -7.15 -20.03
CA LYS A 122 9.51 -7.78 -20.70
C LYS A 122 10.61 -8.14 -19.71
N ILE A 123 11.10 -9.37 -19.81
CA ILE A 123 12.26 -9.82 -19.04
C ILE A 123 13.52 -9.47 -19.82
N GLU A 124 14.47 -8.82 -19.14
CA GLU A 124 15.77 -8.52 -19.70
C GLU A 124 16.70 -9.71 -19.48
N ARG A 125 17.14 -10.30 -20.58
CA ARG A 125 18.12 -11.38 -20.51
C ARG A 125 19.51 -10.80 -20.62
N ALA A 126 20.42 -11.27 -19.74
CA ALA A 126 21.82 -10.95 -19.90
C ALA A 126 22.29 -11.44 -21.26
N ALA A 127 22.97 -10.59 -21.99
CA ALA A 127 23.53 -10.92 -23.27
C ALA A 127 24.62 -12.00 -23.10
#